data_d38238f9a64b2524867f367d4fc73d41
#
_entry.id   d38238f9a64b2524867f367d4fc73d41
#
_cell.length_a   1.000
_cell.length_b   1.000
_cell.length_c   1.000
_cell.angle_alpha   90.00
_cell.angle_beta   90.00
_cell.angle_gamma   90.00
#
_symmetry.space_group_name_H-M   'P 1'
#
loop_
_entity.id
_entity.type
_entity.pdbx_description
1 polymer ?
#
loop_
_entity_poly.entity_id
_entity_poly.type
_entity_poly.pdbx_seq_one_letter_code
_entity_poly.pdbx_strand_id
1 'polypeptide(L)'
;MNRYTSTQILEEFRRRRFLEPVRNDCVIERSDGADIDTQLMAEIRQWYATLIDTAPADWLATEEVAPDVIMELLPGTGAMSLILPEDVRRVVGISIEGNPVPVTIITDPESPLMRLQSNPFTRGGKIHPLAFQHSPRHLTLFAHDSRGNPPELTSVRAVRLTPDIYQFDNRAWETVPQIKI
;
A
#
# COMPACT_ATOMS: atom_id res chain seq x y z
N MET A 1 -9.07 -9.83 -9.75
CA MET A 1 -9.24 -8.80 -8.72
C MET A 1 -10.71 -8.50 -8.57
N ASN A 2 -11.26 -8.61 -7.37
CA ASN A 2 -12.67 -8.32 -7.11
C ASN A 2 -12.80 -6.94 -6.48
N ARG A 3 -13.96 -6.30 -6.76
CA ARG A 3 -14.30 -4.99 -6.22
C ARG A 3 -15.60 -5.11 -5.43
N TYR A 4 -15.59 -4.63 -4.21
CA TYR A 4 -16.72 -4.65 -3.30
C TYR A 4 -17.06 -3.23 -2.85
N THR A 5 -18.35 -2.92 -2.77
CA THR A 5 -18.85 -1.76 -2.03
C THR A 5 -18.94 -2.09 -0.54
N SER A 6 -19.15 -1.08 0.33
CA SER A 6 -19.35 -1.29 1.77
C SER A 6 -20.45 -2.29 2.08
N THR A 7 -21.58 -2.25 1.37
CA THR A 7 -22.69 -3.20 1.55
C THR A 7 -22.29 -4.62 1.15
N GLN A 8 -21.68 -4.78 -0.02
CA GLN A 8 -21.28 -6.08 -0.54
C GLN A 8 -20.20 -6.75 0.32
N ILE A 9 -19.22 -5.99 0.80
CA ILE A 9 -18.17 -6.54 1.65
C ILE A 9 -18.72 -6.94 3.02
N LEU A 10 -19.68 -6.18 3.57
CA LEU A 10 -20.33 -6.49 4.83
C LEU A 10 -21.11 -7.82 4.74
N GLU A 11 -21.89 -8.01 3.68
CA GLU A 11 -22.63 -9.26 3.42
C GLU A 11 -21.69 -10.46 3.28
N GLU A 12 -20.61 -10.30 2.49
CA GLU A 12 -19.65 -11.38 2.27
C GLU A 12 -18.85 -11.70 3.55
N PHE A 13 -18.51 -10.68 4.34
CA PHE A 13 -17.84 -10.84 5.62
C PHE A 13 -18.72 -11.57 6.64
N ARG A 14 -20.01 -11.23 6.72
CA ARG A 14 -21.00 -11.95 7.52
C ARG A 14 -21.08 -13.41 7.11
N ARG A 15 -21.25 -13.68 5.81
CA ARG A 15 -21.37 -15.03 5.28
C ARG A 15 -20.16 -15.90 5.65
N ARG A 16 -18.94 -15.34 5.59
CA ARG A 16 -17.72 -16.07 5.88
C ARG A 16 -17.45 -16.26 7.38
N ARG A 17 -17.87 -15.31 8.18
CA ARG A 17 -17.59 -15.29 9.61
C ARG A 17 -18.62 -16.06 10.44
N PHE A 18 -19.89 -16.06 10.04
CA PHE A 18 -20.98 -16.63 10.82
C PHE A 18 -21.50 -17.97 10.30
N LEU A 19 -21.01 -18.50 9.20
CA LEU A 19 -21.37 -19.79 8.61
C LEU A 19 -22.88 -19.99 8.28
N GLU A 20 -23.76 -19.08 8.69
CA GLU A 20 -25.18 -19.11 8.39
C GLU A 20 -25.60 -17.86 7.61
N PRO A 21 -26.50 -18.00 6.60
CA PRO A 21 -27.09 -16.85 5.98
C PRO A 21 -27.95 -16.13 7.03
N VAL A 22 -27.49 -14.95 7.46
CA VAL A 22 -28.32 -14.06 8.28
C VAL A 22 -29.54 -13.71 7.43
N ARG A 23 -30.71 -14.17 7.84
CA ARG A 23 -31.97 -13.75 7.19
C ARG A 23 -32.06 -12.23 7.32
N ASN A 24 -32.30 -11.56 6.20
CA ASN A 24 -32.39 -10.08 6.13
C ASN A 24 -33.48 -9.47 7.04
N ASP A 25 -34.32 -10.29 7.65
CA ASP A 25 -35.47 -9.93 8.46
C ASP A 25 -35.14 -9.91 9.98
N CYS A 26 -33.95 -10.32 10.38
CA CYS A 26 -33.54 -10.25 11.77
C CYS A 26 -32.60 -9.08 12.00
N VAL A 27 -33.11 -8.00 12.53
CA VAL A 27 -32.27 -6.96 13.16
C VAL A 27 -31.75 -7.57 14.45
N ILE A 28 -30.49 -7.99 14.46
CA ILE A 28 -29.83 -8.47 15.69
C ILE A 28 -29.35 -7.22 16.42
N GLU A 29 -30.19 -6.68 17.28
CA GLU A 29 -29.78 -5.66 18.22
C GLU A 29 -29.13 -6.33 19.43
N ARG A 30 -27.97 -5.82 19.82
CA ARG A 30 -27.36 -6.19 21.10
C ARG A 30 -28.16 -5.53 22.21
N SER A 31 -28.19 -6.17 23.39
CA SER A 31 -28.86 -5.61 24.58
C SER A 31 -28.28 -4.29 25.08
N ASP A 32 -27.08 -3.90 24.57
CA ASP A 32 -26.41 -2.63 24.84
C ASP A 32 -26.73 -1.55 23.80
N GLY A 33 -27.62 -1.80 22.82
CA GLY A 33 -28.00 -0.87 21.76
C GLY A 33 -26.91 -0.66 20.68
N ALA A 34 -25.86 -1.46 20.70
CA ALA A 34 -24.78 -1.32 19.71
C ALA A 34 -25.18 -1.95 18.36
N ASP A 35 -25.07 -1.18 17.29
CA ASP A 35 -25.28 -1.64 15.94
C ASP A 35 -24.15 -2.59 15.50
N ILE A 36 -24.50 -3.86 15.29
CA ILE A 36 -23.55 -4.90 14.87
C ILE A 36 -22.90 -4.55 13.53
N ASP A 37 -23.64 -3.92 12.62
CA ASP A 37 -23.12 -3.55 11.31
C ASP A 37 -22.03 -2.50 11.39
N THR A 38 -22.21 -1.52 12.24
CA THR A 38 -21.20 -0.49 12.52
C THR A 38 -19.92 -1.13 13.08
N GLN A 39 -20.05 -2.09 14.00
CA GLN A 39 -18.88 -2.80 14.55
C GLN A 39 -18.18 -3.67 13.49
N LEU A 40 -18.94 -4.43 12.72
CA LEU A 40 -18.37 -5.25 11.64
C LEU A 40 -17.69 -4.39 10.57
N MET A 41 -18.27 -3.24 10.23
CA MET A 41 -17.62 -2.31 9.31
C MET A 41 -16.32 -1.74 9.85
N ALA A 42 -16.22 -1.48 11.15
CA ALA A 42 -14.96 -1.07 11.77
C ALA A 42 -13.90 -2.18 11.69
N GLU A 43 -14.28 -3.43 11.96
CA GLU A 43 -13.39 -4.58 11.82
C GLU A 43 -12.95 -4.81 10.37
N ILE A 44 -13.87 -4.68 9.41
CA ILE A 44 -13.55 -4.79 7.97
C ILE A 44 -12.53 -3.74 7.56
N ARG A 45 -12.71 -2.49 7.98
CA ARG A 45 -11.77 -1.41 7.69
C ARG A 45 -10.39 -1.71 8.27
N GLN A 46 -10.32 -2.17 9.51
CA GLN A 46 -9.06 -2.55 10.15
C GLN A 46 -8.40 -3.74 9.45
N TRP A 47 -9.17 -4.79 9.13
CA TRP A 47 -8.67 -5.94 8.39
C TRP A 47 -8.14 -5.53 7.01
N TYR A 48 -8.89 -4.70 6.26
CA TYR A 48 -8.48 -4.25 4.93
C TYR A 48 -7.22 -3.37 4.98
N ALA A 49 -7.10 -2.51 5.97
CA ALA A 49 -5.87 -1.72 6.18
C ALA A 49 -4.66 -2.65 6.44
N THR A 50 -4.83 -3.65 7.31
CA THR A 50 -3.79 -4.65 7.57
C THR A 50 -3.46 -5.46 6.32
N LEU A 51 -4.47 -5.84 5.53
CA LEU A 51 -4.29 -6.54 4.26
C LEU A 51 -3.43 -5.72 3.30
N ILE A 52 -3.73 -4.43 3.13
CA ILE A 52 -2.93 -3.55 2.28
C ILE A 52 -1.49 -3.50 2.75
N ASP A 53 -1.24 -3.40 4.04
CA ASP A 53 0.10 -3.25 4.61
C ASP A 53 0.93 -4.55 4.51
N THR A 54 0.31 -5.72 4.59
CA THR A 54 1.01 -7.01 4.76
C THR A 54 0.88 -7.99 3.59
N ALA A 55 -0.18 -7.91 2.78
CA ALA A 55 -0.41 -8.87 1.72
C ALA A 55 0.61 -8.78 0.57
N PRO A 56 0.83 -9.87 -0.17
CA PRO A 56 1.56 -9.84 -1.43
C PRO A 56 0.96 -8.84 -2.41
N ALA A 57 1.81 -8.17 -3.18
CA ALA A 57 1.40 -7.11 -4.09
C ALA A 57 0.39 -7.57 -5.16
N ASP A 58 0.47 -8.84 -5.58
CA ASP A 58 -0.42 -9.46 -6.56
C ASP A 58 -1.84 -9.72 -6.04
N TRP A 59 -2.06 -9.57 -4.72
CA TRP A 59 -3.40 -9.65 -4.11
C TRP A 59 -4.13 -8.31 -4.07
N LEU A 60 -3.41 -7.22 -4.32
CA LEU A 60 -3.91 -5.86 -4.16
C LEU A 60 -4.16 -5.19 -5.52
N ALA A 61 -5.22 -4.40 -5.60
CA ALA A 61 -5.43 -3.52 -6.74
C ALA A 61 -4.42 -2.38 -6.70
N THR A 62 -3.56 -2.32 -7.71
CA THR A 62 -2.55 -1.28 -7.85
C THR A 62 -2.89 -0.37 -9.01
N GLU A 63 -2.68 0.92 -8.81
CA GLU A 63 -2.88 1.97 -9.81
C GLU A 63 -1.55 2.65 -10.14
N GLU A 64 -1.47 3.22 -11.35
CA GLU A 64 -0.35 4.03 -11.77
C GLU A 64 -0.53 5.44 -11.22
N VAL A 65 0.43 5.92 -10.43
CA VAL A 65 0.37 7.24 -9.79
C VAL A 65 1.55 8.15 -10.17
N ALA A 66 2.44 7.73 -11.05
CA ALA A 66 3.61 8.53 -11.44
C ALA A 66 3.25 9.96 -11.91
N PRO A 67 2.16 10.20 -12.65
CA PRO A 67 1.79 11.55 -13.06
C PRO A 67 1.42 12.50 -11.91
N ASP A 68 1.01 11.92 -10.77
CA ASP A 68 0.56 12.67 -9.59
C ASP A 68 1.68 12.85 -8.54
N VAL A 69 2.87 12.28 -8.78
CA VAL A 69 4.00 12.32 -7.84
C VAL A 69 4.72 13.66 -7.96
N ILE A 70 4.87 14.36 -6.84
CA ILE A 70 5.72 15.55 -6.76
C ILE A 70 7.15 15.12 -6.49
N MET A 71 8.09 15.57 -7.31
CA MET A 71 9.50 15.25 -7.19
C MET A 71 10.29 16.50 -6.82
N GLU A 72 11.09 16.41 -5.76
CA GLU A 72 11.95 17.50 -5.30
C GLU A 72 13.39 17.01 -5.14
N LEU A 73 14.35 17.74 -5.74
CA LEU A 73 15.76 17.41 -5.56
C LEU A 73 16.22 17.81 -4.15
N LEU A 74 16.82 16.86 -3.43
CA LEU A 74 17.39 17.12 -2.11
C LEU A 74 18.81 17.73 -2.24
N PRO A 75 19.02 19.00 -1.85
CA PRO A 75 20.28 19.68 -2.04
C PRO A 75 21.46 18.94 -1.41
N GLY A 76 22.59 18.85 -2.13
CA GLY A 76 23.83 18.24 -1.64
C GLY A 76 23.84 16.72 -1.53
N THR A 77 22.71 16.04 -1.77
CA THR A 77 22.64 14.58 -1.63
C THR A 77 22.58 13.86 -2.97
N GLY A 78 22.14 14.51 -4.05
CA GLY A 78 21.80 13.85 -5.32
C GLY A 78 20.60 12.90 -5.24
N ALA A 79 19.91 12.87 -4.12
CA ALA A 79 18.69 12.10 -3.91
C ALA A 79 17.46 12.95 -4.22
N MET A 80 16.33 12.31 -4.44
CA MET A 80 15.05 12.97 -4.71
C MET A 80 14.04 12.62 -3.63
N SER A 81 13.30 13.61 -3.18
CA SER A 81 12.08 13.41 -2.39
C SER A 81 10.93 13.15 -3.36
N LEU A 82 10.20 12.06 -3.12
CA LEU A 82 8.96 11.73 -3.82
C LEU A 82 7.80 11.91 -2.85
N ILE A 83 6.86 12.78 -3.20
CA ILE A 83 5.65 13.02 -2.43
C ILE A 83 4.47 12.49 -3.23
N LEU A 84 3.77 11.50 -2.68
CA LEU A 84 2.65 10.83 -3.32
C LEU A 84 1.31 11.45 -2.91
N PRO A 85 0.24 11.22 -3.69
CA PRO A 85 -1.12 11.63 -3.36
C PRO A 85 -1.60 11.17 -1.98
N GLU A 86 -2.58 11.89 -1.43
CA GLU A 86 -3.06 11.66 -0.05
C GLU A 86 -3.76 10.32 0.15
N ASP A 87 -4.36 9.81 -0.89
CA ASP A 87 -5.08 8.54 -0.90
C ASP A 87 -4.17 7.31 -1.08
N VAL A 88 -2.87 7.51 -1.34
CA VAL A 88 -1.90 6.42 -1.42
C VAL A 88 -1.62 5.84 -0.04
N ARG A 89 -1.79 4.51 0.09
CA ARG A 89 -1.52 3.78 1.33
C ARG A 89 -0.22 2.98 1.27
N ARG A 90 0.07 2.37 0.12
CA ARG A 90 1.26 1.53 -0.05
C ARG A 90 1.83 1.65 -1.46
N VAL A 91 3.13 1.88 -1.56
CA VAL A 91 3.85 1.79 -2.82
C VAL A 91 4.27 0.33 -3.05
N VAL A 92 4.00 -0.17 -4.24
CA VAL A 92 4.27 -1.57 -4.62
C VAL A 92 5.47 -1.68 -5.55
N GLY A 93 5.70 -0.66 -6.37
CA GLY A 93 6.82 -0.66 -7.30
C GLY A 93 7.08 0.71 -7.89
N ILE A 94 8.34 0.97 -8.17
CA ILE A 94 8.81 2.19 -8.83
C ILE A 94 9.72 1.76 -9.98
N SER A 95 9.55 2.37 -11.14
CA SER A 95 10.43 2.18 -12.31
C SER A 95 10.94 3.54 -12.78
N ILE A 96 12.18 3.56 -13.24
CA ILE A 96 12.84 4.75 -13.76
C ILE A 96 13.29 4.52 -15.20
N GLU A 97 13.39 5.60 -15.95
CA GLU A 97 13.79 5.56 -17.36
C GLU A 97 15.18 4.93 -17.55
N GLY A 98 15.26 4.04 -18.54
CA GLY A 98 16.52 3.41 -18.93
C GLY A 98 17.07 2.39 -17.92
N ASN A 99 16.27 1.98 -16.91
CA ASN A 99 16.62 0.88 -16.02
C ASN A 99 15.60 -0.27 -16.15
N PRO A 100 16.03 -1.47 -16.55
CA PRO A 100 15.15 -2.64 -16.64
C PRO A 100 14.79 -3.24 -15.27
N VAL A 101 15.52 -2.85 -14.21
CA VAL A 101 15.30 -3.36 -12.85
C VAL A 101 14.46 -2.38 -12.05
N PRO A 102 13.37 -2.84 -11.41
CA PRO A 102 12.59 -1.99 -10.52
C PRO A 102 13.42 -1.43 -9.37
N VAL A 103 13.05 -0.26 -8.87
CA VAL A 103 13.66 0.35 -7.70
C VAL A 103 13.43 -0.53 -6.47
N THR A 104 14.50 -0.81 -5.72
CA THR A 104 14.39 -1.51 -4.43
C THR A 104 13.81 -0.58 -3.38
N ILE A 105 12.65 -0.92 -2.82
CA ILE A 105 12.00 -0.13 -1.77
C ILE A 105 12.39 -0.69 -0.41
N ILE A 106 12.89 0.17 0.47
CA ILE A 106 13.31 -0.15 1.84
C ILE A 106 12.45 0.66 2.80
N THR A 107 11.97 0.00 3.86
CA THR A 107 11.17 0.61 4.93
C THR A 107 11.92 0.62 6.27
N ASP A 108 12.93 -0.24 6.43
CA ASP A 108 13.75 -0.33 7.63
C ASP A 108 14.94 0.65 7.56
N PRO A 109 15.00 1.68 8.43
CA PRO A 109 16.10 2.63 8.46
C PRO A 109 17.43 1.99 8.90
N GLU A 110 17.40 0.89 9.64
CA GLU A 110 18.57 0.16 10.10
C GLU A 110 19.13 -0.84 9.07
N SER A 111 18.44 -0.97 7.94
CA SER A 111 18.87 -1.83 6.84
C SER A 111 20.31 -1.54 6.41
N PRO A 112 21.16 -2.56 6.19
CA PRO A 112 22.52 -2.38 5.65
C PRO A 112 22.52 -1.57 4.35
N LEU A 113 21.49 -1.71 3.50
CA LEU A 113 21.36 -0.94 2.27
C LEU A 113 21.13 0.55 2.53
N MET A 114 20.43 0.91 3.62
CA MET A 114 20.31 2.31 4.03
C MET A 114 21.62 2.92 4.49
N ARG A 115 22.41 2.17 5.24
CA ARG A 115 23.75 2.64 5.69
C ARG A 115 24.67 2.96 4.51
N LEU A 116 24.57 2.22 3.41
CA LEU A 116 25.33 2.51 2.18
C LEU A 116 24.94 3.85 1.53
N GLN A 117 23.73 4.37 1.79
CA GLN A 117 23.29 5.63 1.20
C GLN A 117 23.96 6.88 1.81
N SER A 118 24.52 6.77 3.00
CA SER A 118 25.27 7.86 3.63
C SER A 118 26.62 8.14 2.95
N ASN A 119 27.18 7.15 2.25
CA ASN A 119 28.47 7.30 1.56
C ASN A 119 28.26 7.55 0.06
N PRO A 120 28.78 8.67 -0.49
CA PRO A 120 28.63 9.00 -1.89
C PRO A 120 29.14 7.94 -2.89
N PHE A 121 30.12 7.14 -2.49
CA PHE A 121 30.73 6.11 -3.34
C PHE A 121 29.94 4.80 -3.37
N THR A 122 29.11 4.53 -2.37
CA THR A 122 28.31 3.29 -2.25
C THR A 122 26.82 3.56 -2.38
N ARG A 123 26.44 4.83 -2.48
CA ARG A 123 25.05 5.26 -2.64
C ARG A 123 24.43 4.66 -3.91
N GLY A 124 23.16 4.28 -3.82
CA GLY A 124 22.36 3.84 -4.96
C GLY A 124 22.36 4.88 -6.09
N GLY A 125 22.47 4.39 -7.30
CA GLY A 125 22.46 5.20 -8.52
C GLY A 125 21.58 4.55 -9.58
N LYS A 126 21.69 5.01 -10.83
CA LYS A 126 20.86 4.52 -11.94
C LYS A 126 20.94 3.01 -12.15
N ILE A 127 22.09 2.37 -11.85
CA ILE A 127 22.26 0.91 -12.06
C ILE A 127 21.58 0.09 -10.96
N HIS A 128 21.63 0.56 -9.72
CA HIS A 128 21.01 -0.08 -8.56
C HIS A 128 20.17 0.95 -7.80
N PRO A 129 19.02 1.35 -8.38
CA PRO A 129 18.18 2.36 -7.77
C PRO A 129 17.54 1.84 -6.49
N LEU A 130 17.48 2.71 -5.49
CA LEU A 130 16.93 2.42 -4.17
C LEU A 130 16.02 3.55 -3.73
N ALA A 131 14.89 3.22 -3.13
CA ALA A 131 14.01 4.16 -2.47
C ALA A 131 13.85 3.80 -1.00
N PHE A 132 14.00 4.79 -0.12
CA PHE A 132 13.66 4.64 1.29
C PHE A 132 12.29 5.26 1.55
N GLN A 133 11.38 4.45 2.06
CA GLN A 133 10.02 4.89 2.39
C GLN A 133 9.95 5.33 3.85
N HIS A 134 9.85 6.64 4.09
CA HIS A 134 9.69 7.23 5.41
C HIS A 134 8.25 7.07 5.94
N SER A 135 7.29 7.18 5.05
CA SER A 135 5.86 7.02 5.31
C SER A 135 5.15 6.54 4.05
N PRO A 136 3.88 6.14 4.10
CA PRO A 136 3.13 5.74 2.90
C PRO A 136 3.21 6.72 1.73
N ARG A 137 3.42 8.01 2.01
CA ARG A 137 3.40 9.09 1.04
C ARG A 137 4.76 9.74 0.75
N HIS A 138 5.77 9.48 1.58
CA HIS A 138 7.07 10.10 1.43
C HIS A 138 8.16 9.07 1.23
N LEU A 139 8.88 9.17 0.11
CA LEU A 139 10.04 8.35 -0.18
C LEU A 139 11.23 9.24 -0.54
N THR A 140 12.44 8.75 -0.23
CA THR A 140 13.68 9.31 -0.77
C THR A 140 14.24 8.34 -1.80
N LEU A 141 14.35 8.78 -3.05
CA LEU A 141 14.87 8.01 -4.17
C LEU A 141 16.36 8.31 -4.40
N PHE A 142 17.16 7.26 -4.36
CA PHE A 142 18.59 7.27 -4.69
C PHE A 142 18.77 6.59 -6.05
N ALA A 143 18.77 7.35 -7.13
CA ALA A 143 18.80 6.83 -8.50
C ALA A 143 19.45 7.80 -9.49
N HIS A 144 20.25 8.76 -9.00
CA HIS A 144 20.94 9.74 -9.85
C HIS A 144 21.96 9.08 -10.80
N ASP A 145 22.20 9.70 -11.92
CA ASP A 145 23.26 9.30 -12.85
C ASP A 145 24.65 9.72 -12.34
N SER A 146 25.72 9.35 -13.06
CA SER A 146 27.10 9.73 -12.72
C SER A 146 27.36 11.24 -12.75
N ARG A 147 26.45 12.03 -13.31
CA ARG A 147 26.51 13.50 -13.37
C ARG A 147 25.65 14.16 -12.29
N GLY A 148 24.95 13.38 -11.49
CA GLY A 148 24.04 13.87 -10.47
C GLY A 148 22.67 14.30 -11.00
N ASN A 149 22.33 13.96 -12.27
CA ASN A 149 21.01 14.28 -12.78
C ASN A 149 19.93 13.38 -12.16
N PRO A 150 18.76 13.95 -11.86
CA PRO A 150 17.64 13.17 -11.36
C PRO A 150 17.14 12.17 -12.43
N PRO A 151 16.66 11.00 -12.02
CA PRO A 151 16.01 10.07 -12.92
C PRO A 151 14.64 10.58 -13.34
N GLU A 152 14.15 10.14 -14.49
CA GLU A 152 12.77 10.27 -14.89
C GLU A 152 11.99 9.05 -14.40
N LEU A 153 10.85 9.27 -13.73
CA LEU A 153 9.95 8.20 -13.32
C LEU A 153 9.11 7.73 -14.50
N THR A 154 9.16 6.44 -14.79
CA THR A 154 8.33 5.84 -15.84
C THR A 154 7.08 5.17 -15.28
N SER A 155 7.12 4.71 -14.03
CA SER A 155 5.98 4.10 -13.36
C SER A 155 6.13 4.17 -11.85
N VAL A 156 5.04 4.49 -11.17
CA VAL A 156 4.89 4.34 -9.72
C VAL A 156 3.57 3.63 -9.45
N ARG A 157 3.66 2.36 -9.12
CA ARG A 157 2.49 1.53 -8.80
C ARG A 157 2.21 1.58 -7.31
N ALA A 158 1.00 1.98 -6.96
CA ALA A 158 0.58 2.13 -5.57
C ALA A 158 -0.83 1.60 -5.34
N VAL A 159 -1.13 1.25 -4.10
CA VAL A 159 -2.47 0.94 -3.62
C VAL A 159 -3.07 2.22 -3.06
N ARG A 160 -4.22 2.63 -3.57
CA ARG A 160 -5.00 3.76 -3.08
C ARG A 160 -6.10 3.29 -2.11
N LEU A 161 -6.39 4.11 -1.12
CA LEU A 161 -7.56 3.95 -0.26
C LEU A 161 -8.70 4.80 -0.81
N THR A 162 -9.64 4.15 -1.49
CA THR A 162 -10.88 4.80 -1.92
C THR A 162 -11.95 4.56 -0.86
N PRO A 163 -12.60 5.60 -0.32
CA PRO A 163 -13.69 5.43 0.63
C PRO A 163 -14.77 4.48 0.08
N ASP A 164 -15.24 3.57 0.94
CA ASP A 164 -16.31 2.62 0.63
C ASP A 164 -16.09 1.66 -0.55
N ILE A 165 -14.84 1.55 -1.02
CA ILE A 165 -14.43 0.61 -2.08
C ILE A 165 -13.29 -0.26 -1.57
N TYR A 166 -13.46 -1.58 -1.72
CA TYR A 166 -12.51 -2.60 -1.30
C TYR A 166 -12.12 -3.44 -2.51
N GLN A 167 -10.84 -3.50 -2.85
CA GLN A 167 -10.36 -4.19 -4.06
C GLN A 167 -9.20 -5.11 -3.74
N PHE A 168 -9.41 -6.42 -3.91
CA PHE A 168 -8.39 -7.43 -3.62
C PHE A 168 -8.67 -8.76 -4.33
N ASP A 169 -7.71 -9.66 -4.33
CA ASP A 169 -7.85 -11.03 -4.83
C ASP A 169 -8.64 -11.89 -3.82
N ASN A 170 -9.35 -12.91 -4.31
CA ASN A 170 -10.10 -13.83 -3.47
C ASN A 170 -9.26 -14.53 -2.39
N ARG A 171 -7.97 -14.74 -2.64
CA ARG A 171 -7.04 -15.32 -1.65
C ARG A 171 -6.97 -14.50 -0.36
N ALA A 172 -7.22 -13.19 -0.43
CA ALA A 172 -7.24 -12.33 0.74
C ALA A 172 -8.30 -12.73 1.78
N TRP A 173 -9.38 -13.38 1.36
CA TRP A 173 -10.40 -13.87 2.29
C TRP A 173 -9.89 -14.92 3.28
N GLU A 174 -8.80 -15.61 2.97
CA GLU A 174 -8.17 -16.58 3.88
C GLU A 174 -7.56 -15.91 5.12
N THR A 175 -7.30 -14.60 5.04
CA THR A 175 -6.74 -13.79 6.13
C THR A 175 -7.79 -13.20 7.06
N VAL A 176 -9.07 -13.35 6.75
CA VAL A 176 -10.15 -12.85 7.61
C VAL A 176 -10.12 -13.58 8.96
N PRO A 177 -10.05 -12.85 10.08
CA PRO A 177 -10.06 -13.48 11.41
C PRO A 177 -11.32 -14.32 11.60
N GLN A 178 -11.15 -15.61 11.84
CA GLN A 178 -12.29 -16.49 12.18
C GLN A 178 -12.61 -16.35 13.65
N ILE A 179 -13.90 -16.25 13.97
CA ILE A 179 -14.35 -16.38 15.36
C ILE A 179 -14.18 -17.86 15.72
N LYS A 180 -13.28 -18.16 16.65
CA LYS A 180 -13.30 -19.45 17.34
C LYS A 180 -14.46 -19.39 18.31
N ILE A 181 -15.55 -20.07 17.97
CA ILE A 181 -16.69 -20.34 18.87
C ILE A 181 -16.24 -21.39 19.87
#